data_64d8133fef17ef88bf1875c85de7c24e
#
_entry.id   64d8133fef17ef88bf1875c85de7c24e
#
_cell.length_a   1.000
_cell.length_b   1.000
_cell.length_c   1.000
_cell.angle_alpha   90.00
_cell.angle_beta   90.00
_cell.angle_gamma   90.00
#
_symmetry.space_group_name_H-M   'P 1'
#
loop_
_entity.id
_entity.type
_entity.pdbx_description
1 polymer ?
#
loop_
_entity_poly.entity_id
_entity_poly.type
_entity_poly.pdbx_seq_one_letter_code
_entity_poly.pdbx_strand_id
1 'polypeptide(L)'
;MRIEPKAEIIIVTGLSGAGRSTCLKLLEDYNFEAIDNLPLTLMSNLFSPLISNPETEPQKKIAVGVDPRTRGFSAQSLIDTLEKLKLQRAKFYVVFLDCDNASLIRRFTETRRKHPLAIDRPVSDGIKSERKLLEGVRQAADFIIDSSNLTLPQFQTLVKNTLDLEKSKELTVTVISFGFRNGLPREADMIFDVRFLTNPHYDPKLRPLDGRQDEIGNFIANDPAFQIFFDNLKKLLDPLLPKYAEEGKSYLTIAFGCTGGKHRSVFVAEKFVQWLKKSDYILSTRHRDLTIN
;
A
#
# COMPACT_ATOMS: atom_id res chain seq x y z
N MET A 1 -10.99 -26.95 10.76
CA MET A 1 -11.01 -25.48 10.84
C MET A 1 -9.58 -25.03 11.10
N ARG A 2 -8.87 -24.51 10.10
CA ARG A 2 -7.52 -23.95 10.31
C ARG A 2 -7.73 -22.61 11.04
N ILE A 3 -7.24 -22.51 12.27
CA ILE A 3 -7.21 -21.26 13.00
C ILE A 3 -6.11 -20.42 12.33
N GLU A 4 -6.48 -19.38 11.60
CA GLU A 4 -5.50 -18.44 11.03
C GLU A 4 -4.76 -17.72 12.17
N PRO A 5 -3.43 -17.58 12.07
CA PRO A 5 -2.67 -16.86 13.07
C PRO A 5 -3.08 -15.39 13.06
N LYS A 6 -3.37 -14.83 14.23
CA LYS A 6 -3.94 -13.48 14.40
C LYS A 6 -2.90 -12.35 14.37
N ALA A 7 -1.63 -12.67 14.33
CA ALA A 7 -0.55 -11.70 14.15
C ALA A 7 0.49 -12.25 13.18
N GLU A 8 0.96 -11.43 12.27
CA GLU A 8 2.07 -11.70 11.38
C GLU A 8 3.23 -10.78 11.73
N ILE A 9 4.36 -11.38 12.16
CA ILE A 9 5.53 -10.64 12.62
C ILE A 9 6.72 -10.96 11.72
N ILE A 10 7.32 -9.94 11.13
CA ILE A 10 8.52 -10.06 10.31
C ILE A 10 9.68 -9.31 10.98
N ILE A 11 10.73 -10.03 11.33
CA ILE A 11 11.99 -9.42 11.79
C ILE A 11 12.92 -9.28 10.59
N VAL A 12 13.28 -8.05 10.25
CA VAL A 12 14.21 -7.75 9.15
C VAL A 12 15.58 -7.40 9.74
N THR A 13 16.57 -8.23 9.44
CA THR A 13 17.96 -8.03 9.86
C THR A 13 18.91 -8.26 8.69
N GLY A 14 20.20 -8.15 8.87
CA GLY A 14 21.20 -8.39 7.83
C GLY A 14 22.32 -7.38 7.80
N LEU A 15 23.15 -7.44 6.77
CA LEU A 15 24.33 -6.59 6.65
C LEU A 15 23.96 -5.12 6.46
N SER A 16 24.71 -4.24 7.07
CA SER A 16 24.59 -2.80 6.90
C SER A 16 24.77 -2.41 5.43
N GLY A 17 23.79 -1.74 4.85
CA GLY A 17 23.79 -1.40 3.41
C GLY A 17 23.11 -2.47 2.51
N ALA A 18 22.66 -3.60 3.06
CA ALA A 18 21.96 -4.63 2.27
C ALA A 18 20.50 -4.29 1.93
N GLY A 19 19.95 -3.16 2.44
CA GLY A 19 18.63 -2.68 2.03
C GLY A 19 17.54 -2.80 3.08
N ARG A 20 17.86 -2.93 4.39
CA ARG A 20 16.87 -3.08 5.46
C ARG A 20 15.79 -1.99 5.48
N SER A 21 16.18 -0.71 5.44
CA SER A 21 15.20 0.40 5.44
C SER A 21 14.30 0.38 4.19
N THR A 22 14.82 -0.09 3.06
CA THR A 22 14.03 -0.27 1.84
C THR A 22 13.02 -1.42 1.99
N CYS A 23 13.45 -2.53 2.62
CA CYS A 23 12.58 -3.65 2.92
C CYS A 23 11.45 -3.25 3.89
N LEU A 24 11.77 -2.51 4.95
CA LEU A 24 10.77 -2.02 5.90
C LEU A 24 9.74 -1.10 5.23
N LYS A 25 10.19 -0.14 4.40
CA LYS A 25 9.28 0.71 3.62
C LYS A 25 8.38 -0.08 2.69
N LEU A 26 8.92 -1.11 2.04
CA LEU A 26 8.09 -1.99 1.22
C LEU A 26 7.04 -2.72 2.07
N LEU A 27 7.38 -3.20 3.26
CA LEU A 27 6.44 -3.86 4.15
C LEU A 27 5.34 -2.89 4.65
N GLU A 28 5.65 -1.60 4.85
CA GLU A 28 4.63 -0.56 5.12
C GLU A 28 3.61 -0.46 3.98
N ASP A 29 4.07 -0.53 2.71
CA ASP A 29 3.18 -0.55 1.53
C ASP A 29 2.26 -1.78 1.49
N TYR A 30 2.56 -2.82 2.30
CA TYR A 30 1.77 -4.05 2.48
C TYR A 30 1.05 -4.11 3.83
N ASN A 31 0.80 -2.94 4.43
CA ASN A 31 0.06 -2.76 5.68
C ASN A 31 0.75 -3.36 6.92
N PHE A 32 2.08 -3.49 6.90
CA PHE A 32 2.84 -3.76 8.11
C PHE A 32 3.12 -2.46 8.87
N GLU A 33 2.92 -2.47 10.17
CA GLU A 33 3.46 -1.44 11.07
C GLU A 33 4.97 -1.66 11.18
N ALA A 34 5.78 -0.78 10.56
CA ALA A 34 7.22 -0.95 10.51
C ALA A 34 7.91 -0.14 11.62
N ILE A 35 8.77 -0.82 12.38
CA ILE A 35 9.55 -0.24 13.47
C ILE A 35 11.03 -0.51 13.18
N ASP A 36 11.83 0.53 12.93
CA ASP A 36 13.27 0.37 12.74
C ASP A 36 14.05 0.61 14.03
N ASN A 37 15.13 -0.15 14.25
CA ASN A 37 16.04 -0.05 15.39
C ASN A 37 15.37 -0.25 16.77
N LEU A 38 14.42 -1.15 16.89
CA LEU A 38 13.81 -1.48 18.18
C LEU A 38 14.84 -2.16 19.09
N PRO A 39 15.07 -1.68 20.33
CA PRO A 39 15.91 -2.36 21.29
C PRO A 39 15.41 -3.77 21.60
N LEU A 40 16.31 -4.77 21.64
CA LEU A 40 15.93 -6.17 21.83
C LEU A 40 15.14 -6.39 23.14
N THR A 41 15.46 -5.61 24.18
CA THR A 41 14.76 -5.66 25.48
C THR A 41 13.28 -5.24 25.40
N LEU A 42 12.88 -4.49 24.37
CA LEU A 42 11.51 -4.04 24.18
C LEU A 42 10.69 -4.97 23.27
N MET A 43 11.34 -5.90 22.56
CA MET A 43 10.66 -6.81 21.63
C MET A 43 9.61 -7.67 22.36
N SER A 44 9.94 -8.23 23.51
CA SER A 44 9.00 -9.03 24.30
C SER A 44 7.76 -8.20 24.72
N ASN A 45 7.96 -6.95 25.12
CA ASN A 45 6.87 -6.06 25.52
C ASN A 45 5.97 -5.68 24.33
N LEU A 46 6.56 -5.51 23.15
CA LEU A 46 5.81 -5.22 21.92
C LEU A 46 4.95 -6.42 21.49
N PHE A 47 5.50 -7.62 21.56
CA PHE A 47 4.83 -8.81 20.99
C PHE A 47 3.92 -9.54 21.99
N SER A 48 4.18 -9.46 23.31
CA SER A 48 3.37 -10.15 24.31
C SER A 48 1.88 -9.81 24.26
N PRO A 49 1.44 -8.54 24.12
CA PRO A 49 0.02 -8.21 24.01
C PRO A 49 -0.64 -8.78 22.74
N LEU A 50 0.10 -8.82 21.63
CA LEU A 50 -0.37 -9.31 20.34
C LEU A 50 -0.64 -10.82 20.36
N ILE A 51 0.09 -11.53 21.21
CA ILE A 51 0.04 -12.99 21.33
C ILE A 51 -0.95 -13.42 22.40
N SER A 52 -1.09 -12.63 23.49
CA SER A 52 -1.90 -12.99 24.66
C SER A 52 -3.38 -12.66 24.54
N ASN A 53 -3.79 -11.68 23.71
CA ASN A 53 -5.18 -11.23 23.56
C ASN A 53 -5.68 -11.30 22.11
N PRO A 54 -5.89 -12.51 21.59
CA PRO A 54 -6.23 -12.67 20.18
C PRO A 54 -7.67 -12.27 19.81
N GLU A 55 -8.59 -12.04 20.74
CA GLU A 55 -10.01 -11.86 20.44
C GLU A 55 -10.48 -10.42 20.22
N THR A 56 -9.69 -9.42 20.60
CA THR A 56 -10.13 -8.02 20.66
C THR A 56 -9.60 -7.11 19.57
N GLU A 57 -8.66 -7.56 18.73
CA GLU A 57 -8.08 -6.69 17.69
C GLU A 57 -8.00 -7.37 16.31
N PRO A 58 -8.12 -6.59 15.20
CA PRO A 58 -7.93 -7.11 13.85
C PRO A 58 -6.51 -7.68 13.68
N GLN A 59 -6.33 -8.54 12.68
CA GLN A 59 -5.05 -9.16 12.36
C GLN A 59 -3.94 -8.12 12.23
N LYS A 60 -3.00 -8.07 13.19
CA LYS A 60 -1.89 -7.11 13.18
C LYS A 60 -0.72 -7.67 12.38
N LYS A 61 -0.19 -6.84 11.48
CA LYS A 61 1.03 -7.10 10.72
C LYS A 61 2.12 -6.16 11.20
N ILE A 62 3.22 -6.70 11.74
CA ILE A 62 4.33 -5.89 12.29
C ILE A 62 5.64 -6.30 11.65
N ALA A 63 6.42 -5.32 11.21
CA ALA A 63 7.77 -5.49 10.70
C ALA A 63 8.78 -4.77 11.60
N VAL A 64 9.78 -5.47 12.11
CA VAL A 64 10.79 -4.89 12.99
C VAL A 64 12.17 -5.01 12.39
N GLY A 65 12.85 -3.87 12.23
CA GLY A 65 14.25 -3.79 11.81
C GLY A 65 15.20 -3.89 12.99
N VAL A 66 16.13 -4.83 12.92
CA VAL A 66 17.20 -5.03 13.92
C VAL A 66 18.56 -5.07 13.27
N ASP A 67 19.53 -4.34 13.80
CA ASP A 67 20.91 -4.37 13.33
C ASP A 67 21.93 -4.20 14.48
N PRO A 68 23.24 -4.35 14.19
CA PRO A 68 24.28 -4.16 15.17
C PRO A 68 24.32 -2.80 15.88
N ARG A 69 23.64 -1.77 15.33
CA ARG A 69 23.53 -0.44 15.96
C ARG A 69 22.43 -0.39 17.02
N THR A 70 21.54 -1.36 17.01
CA THR A 70 20.46 -1.43 18.00
C THR A 70 21.05 -1.52 19.41
N ARG A 71 20.58 -0.65 20.30
CA ARG A 71 21.10 -0.60 21.69
C ARG A 71 20.97 -1.96 22.38
N GLY A 72 22.09 -2.44 22.95
CA GLY A 72 22.14 -3.75 23.61
C GLY A 72 22.14 -4.92 22.64
N PHE A 73 22.47 -4.70 21.35
CA PHE A 73 22.58 -5.77 20.36
C PHE A 73 23.72 -6.73 20.72
N SER A 74 23.39 -8.02 20.74
CA SER A 74 24.34 -9.11 20.53
C SER A 74 23.67 -10.15 19.65
N ALA A 75 24.46 -10.84 18.80
CA ALA A 75 23.92 -11.88 17.92
C ALA A 75 23.24 -12.99 18.75
N GLN A 76 23.82 -13.38 19.88
CA GLN A 76 23.24 -14.39 20.76
C GLN A 76 21.93 -13.91 21.39
N SER A 77 21.88 -12.66 21.91
CA SER A 77 20.64 -12.12 22.49
C SER A 77 19.52 -12.01 21.45
N LEU A 78 19.85 -11.73 20.19
CA LEU A 78 18.86 -11.75 19.12
C LEU A 78 18.36 -13.17 18.87
N ILE A 79 19.24 -14.16 18.75
CA ILE A 79 18.89 -15.57 18.54
C ILE A 79 17.99 -16.07 19.68
N ASP A 80 18.38 -15.84 20.93
CA ASP A 80 17.61 -16.24 22.12
C ASP A 80 16.20 -15.61 22.12
N THR A 81 16.10 -14.35 21.67
CA THR A 81 14.82 -13.65 21.57
C THR A 81 13.95 -14.25 20.45
N LEU A 82 14.55 -14.56 19.28
CA LEU A 82 13.87 -15.18 18.17
C LEU A 82 13.34 -16.57 18.53
N GLU A 83 14.12 -17.39 19.22
CA GLU A 83 13.70 -18.72 19.69
C GLU A 83 12.51 -18.64 20.63
N LYS A 84 12.55 -17.71 21.61
CA LYS A 84 11.42 -17.48 22.52
C LYS A 84 10.14 -17.06 21.78
N LEU A 85 10.27 -16.24 20.74
CA LEU A 85 9.12 -15.78 19.94
C LEU A 85 8.57 -16.88 19.05
N LYS A 86 9.44 -17.74 18.48
CA LYS A 86 9.01 -18.90 17.65
C LYS A 86 8.16 -19.93 18.43
N LEU A 87 8.31 -20.00 19.74
CA LEU A 87 7.50 -20.88 20.61
C LEU A 87 6.07 -20.35 20.81
N GLN A 88 5.77 -19.13 20.38
CA GLN A 88 4.47 -18.49 20.55
C GLN A 88 3.61 -18.69 19.29
N ARG A 89 2.28 -18.65 19.42
CA ARG A 89 1.31 -18.98 18.34
C ARG A 89 1.16 -17.91 17.25
N ALA A 90 2.14 -17.01 17.06
CA ALA A 90 2.13 -16.01 16.00
C ALA A 90 2.77 -16.56 14.71
N LYS A 91 2.34 -16.07 13.55
CA LYS A 91 3.04 -16.26 12.28
C LYS A 91 4.30 -15.38 12.32
N PHE A 92 5.45 -15.98 12.50
CA PHE A 92 6.69 -15.28 12.76
C PHE A 92 7.76 -15.67 11.75
N TYR A 93 8.41 -14.67 11.16
CA TYR A 93 9.50 -14.87 10.18
C TYR A 93 10.69 -13.98 10.46
N VAL A 94 11.86 -14.52 10.23
CA VAL A 94 13.15 -13.81 10.24
C VAL A 94 13.68 -13.71 8.82
N VAL A 95 13.85 -12.48 8.34
CA VAL A 95 14.41 -12.16 7.03
C VAL A 95 15.81 -11.62 7.21
N PHE A 96 16.80 -12.31 6.65
CA PHE A 96 18.18 -11.85 6.62
C PHE A 96 18.51 -11.26 5.24
N LEU A 97 18.86 -9.99 5.21
CA LEU A 97 19.29 -9.30 4.00
C LEU A 97 20.82 -9.46 3.86
N ASP A 98 21.21 -10.19 2.83
CA ASP A 98 22.62 -10.39 2.45
C ASP A 98 22.99 -9.51 1.25
N CYS A 99 24.28 -9.32 1.05
CA CYS A 99 24.83 -8.61 -0.10
C CYS A 99 26.32 -8.92 -0.23
N ASP A 100 26.84 -9.04 -1.45
CA ASP A 100 28.27 -9.24 -1.68
C ASP A 100 29.10 -8.03 -1.22
N ASN A 101 30.37 -8.28 -0.89
CA ASN A 101 31.25 -7.26 -0.34
C ASN A 101 31.52 -6.11 -1.34
N ALA A 102 31.61 -6.40 -2.62
CA ALA A 102 31.87 -5.37 -3.65
C ALA A 102 30.68 -4.41 -3.77
N SER A 103 29.47 -4.94 -3.79
CA SER A 103 28.22 -4.15 -3.79
C SER A 103 28.08 -3.32 -2.53
N LEU A 104 28.39 -3.87 -1.35
CA LEU A 104 28.36 -3.11 -0.10
C LEU A 104 29.38 -1.98 -0.10
N ILE A 105 30.64 -2.24 -0.48
CA ILE A 105 31.68 -1.19 -0.55
C ILE A 105 31.21 -0.07 -1.49
N ARG A 106 30.70 -0.40 -2.68
CA ARG A 106 30.18 0.57 -3.64
C ARG A 106 29.07 1.43 -3.01
N ARG A 107 28.06 0.81 -2.37
CA ARG A 107 26.93 1.51 -1.71
C ARG A 107 27.39 2.44 -0.59
N PHE A 108 28.35 2.03 0.22
CA PHE A 108 28.92 2.89 1.26
C PHE A 108 29.70 4.09 0.67
N THR A 109 30.43 3.89 -0.43
CA THR A 109 31.14 4.95 -1.15
C THR A 109 30.15 5.96 -1.74
N GLU A 110 29.12 5.50 -2.44
CA GLU A 110 28.10 6.34 -3.08
C GLU A 110 27.29 7.16 -2.06
N THR A 111 26.90 6.53 -0.95
CA THR A 111 26.07 7.19 0.09
C THR A 111 26.87 8.03 1.07
N ARG A 112 28.20 7.97 1.02
CA ARG A 112 29.12 8.67 1.96
C ARG A 112 28.85 8.39 3.43
N ARG A 113 28.22 7.23 3.74
CA ARG A 113 27.92 6.83 5.12
C ARG A 113 29.08 6.04 5.70
N LYS A 114 29.32 6.20 7.01
CA LYS A 114 30.30 5.37 7.73
C LYS A 114 29.67 4.02 8.04
N HIS A 115 30.45 2.96 7.88
CA HIS A 115 30.04 1.63 8.30
C HIS A 115 30.04 1.55 9.84
N PRO A 116 29.02 0.94 10.49
CA PRO A 116 28.91 0.91 11.97
C PRO A 116 30.14 0.33 12.67
N LEU A 117 30.74 -0.70 12.06
CA LEU A 117 31.92 -1.39 12.61
C LEU A 117 33.23 -0.96 11.94
N ALA A 118 33.26 0.20 11.25
CA ALA A 118 34.47 0.72 10.58
C ALA A 118 34.53 2.24 10.70
N ILE A 119 34.46 2.75 11.95
CA ILE A 119 34.57 4.18 12.23
C ILE A 119 36.01 4.68 12.00
N ASP A 120 36.99 3.84 12.35
CA ASP A 120 38.42 4.10 12.42
C ASP A 120 39.24 3.24 11.44
N ARG A 121 38.61 2.50 10.56
CA ARG A 121 39.24 1.55 9.67
C ARG A 121 38.54 1.48 8.31
N PRO A 122 39.13 0.78 7.28
CA PRO A 122 38.47 0.61 5.99
C PRO A 122 37.10 -0.07 6.08
N VAL A 123 36.16 0.35 5.22
CA VAL A 123 34.80 -0.21 5.14
C VAL A 123 34.83 -1.73 4.94
N SER A 124 35.79 -2.25 4.16
CA SER A 124 35.97 -3.69 3.93
C SER A 124 36.15 -4.50 5.21
N ASP A 125 36.85 -3.91 6.21
CA ASP A 125 37.13 -4.60 7.48
C ASP A 125 35.89 -4.58 8.38
N GLY A 126 35.10 -3.49 8.33
CA GLY A 126 33.81 -3.42 8.99
C GLY A 126 32.83 -4.46 8.44
N ILE A 127 32.72 -4.57 7.13
CA ILE A 127 31.88 -5.57 6.45
C ILE A 127 32.26 -6.99 6.84
N LYS A 128 33.56 -7.32 6.84
CA LYS A 128 34.05 -8.65 7.27
C LYS A 128 33.70 -8.94 8.73
N SER A 129 33.89 -7.97 9.61
CA SER A 129 33.58 -8.09 11.03
C SER A 129 32.08 -8.27 11.27
N GLU A 130 31.23 -7.49 10.55
CA GLU A 130 29.78 -7.58 10.64
C GLU A 130 29.26 -8.96 10.15
N ARG A 131 29.79 -9.43 9.04
CA ARG A 131 29.44 -10.75 8.49
C ARG A 131 29.75 -11.86 9.49
N LYS A 132 30.93 -11.82 10.13
CA LYS A 132 31.30 -12.78 11.19
C LYS A 132 30.37 -12.67 12.42
N LEU A 133 30.03 -11.45 12.81
CA LEU A 133 29.13 -11.18 13.96
C LEU A 133 27.73 -11.74 13.71
N LEU A 134 27.23 -11.60 12.48
CA LEU A 134 25.85 -11.97 12.10
C LEU A 134 25.72 -13.40 11.55
N GLU A 135 26.78 -14.19 11.48
CA GLU A 135 26.76 -15.53 10.90
C GLU A 135 25.71 -16.43 11.58
N GLY A 136 25.65 -16.46 12.90
CA GLY A 136 24.63 -17.24 13.63
C GLY A 136 23.20 -16.76 13.37
N VAL A 137 23.00 -15.43 13.25
CA VAL A 137 21.70 -14.85 12.91
C VAL A 137 21.29 -15.22 11.50
N ARG A 138 22.22 -15.21 10.55
CA ARG A 138 22.01 -15.64 9.17
C ARG A 138 21.54 -17.10 9.08
N GLN A 139 22.16 -17.97 9.88
CA GLN A 139 21.79 -19.41 9.92
C GLN A 139 20.42 -19.64 10.58
N ALA A 140 20.00 -18.78 11.51
CA ALA A 140 18.71 -18.85 12.19
C ALA A 140 17.57 -18.19 11.40
N ALA A 141 17.87 -17.52 10.27
CA ALA A 141 16.87 -16.85 9.45
C ALA A 141 16.01 -17.84 8.67
N ASP A 142 14.71 -17.52 8.57
CA ASP A 142 13.76 -18.31 7.76
C ASP A 142 13.90 -18.00 6.26
N PHE A 143 14.27 -16.75 5.92
CA PHE A 143 14.52 -16.29 4.55
C PHE A 143 15.84 -15.53 4.47
N ILE A 144 16.63 -15.84 3.45
CA ILE A 144 17.85 -15.09 3.12
C ILE A 144 17.62 -14.44 1.75
N ILE A 145 17.69 -13.11 1.70
CA ILE A 145 17.49 -12.33 0.48
C ILE A 145 18.81 -11.67 0.11
N ASP A 146 19.42 -12.10 -0.98
CA ASP A 146 20.62 -11.47 -1.53
C ASP A 146 20.25 -10.28 -2.40
N SER A 147 20.66 -9.08 -1.96
CA SER A 147 20.41 -7.81 -2.66
C SER A 147 21.54 -7.38 -3.59
N SER A 148 22.55 -8.24 -3.82
CA SER A 148 23.71 -7.95 -4.66
C SER A 148 23.27 -7.58 -6.09
N ASN A 149 23.84 -6.49 -6.64
CA ASN A 149 23.62 -6.06 -8.02
C ASN A 149 22.14 -5.87 -8.45
N LEU A 150 21.20 -5.85 -7.53
CA LEU A 150 19.81 -5.60 -7.82
C LEU A 150 19.51 -4.10 -7.91
N THR A 151 18.70 -3.73 -8.88
CA THR A 151 18.02 -2.42 -8.90
C THR A 151 16.92 -2.38 -7.83
N LEU A 152 16.47 -1.19 -7.46
CA LEU A 152 15.40 -1.05 -6.46
C LEU A 152 14.13 -1.83 -6.83
N PRO A 153 13.59 -1.76 -8.07
CA PRO A 153 12.42 -2.56 -8.47
C PRO A 153 12.66 -4.07 -8.39
N GLN A 154 13.86 -4.55 -8.80
CA GLN A 154 14.20 -5.98 -8.70
C GLN A 154 14.25 -6.45 -7.25
N PHE A 155 14.86 -5.66 -6.36
CA PHE A 155 14.90 -5.96 -4.94
C PHE A 155 13.48 -6.02 -4.33
N GLN A 156 12.62 -5.04 -4.65
CA GLN A 156 11.23 -5.03 -4.19
C GLN A 156 10.46 -6.26 -4.68
N THR A 157 10.63 -6.64 -5.95
CA THR A 157 10.01 -7.84 -6.51
C THR A 157 10.50 -9.11 -5.81
N LEU A 158 11.80 -9.21 -5.53
CA LEU A 158 12.38 -10.35 -4.83
C LEU A 158 11.81 -10.49 -3.40
N VAL A 159 11.79 -9.40 -2.63
CA VAL A 159 11.20 -9.38 -1.27
C VAL A 159 9.73 -9.78 -1.31
N LYS A 160 8.96 -9.21 -2.24
CA LYS A 160 7.54 -9.51 -2.43
C LYS A 160 7.31 -11.00 -2.67
N ASN A 161 8.06 -11.59 -3.61
CA ASN A 161 7.90 -13.00 -3.97
C ASN A 161 8.38 -13.94 -2.85
N THR A 162 9.47 -13.57 -2.15
CA THR A 162 10.03 -14.40 -1.07
C THR A 162 9.10 -14.48 0.14
N LEU A 163 8.43 -13.37 0.45
CA LEU A 163 7.54 -13.27 1.62
C LEU A 163 6.07 -13.52 1.27
N ASP A 164 5.77 -13.84 0.02
CA ASP A 164 4.41 -14.04 -0.49
C ASP A 164 3.47 -12.87 -0.08
N LEU A 165 3.99 -11.65 -0.29
CA LEU A 165 3.25 -10.45 0.07
C LEU A 165 2.15 -10.21 -0.97
N GLU A 166 0.95 -10.56 -0.62
CA GLU A 166 -0.21 -10.09 -1.36
C GLU A 166 -0.50 -8.64 -0.95
N LYS A 167 -0.42 -7.71 -1.90
CA LYS A 167 -1.09 -6.43 -1.71
C LYS A 167 -2.55 -6.74 -1.46
N SER A 168 -3.12 -6.20 -0.39
CA SER A 168 -4.56 -5.99 -0.39
C SER A 168 -4.84 -5.20 -1.68
N LYS A 169 -5.51 -5.83 -2.64
CA LYS A 169 -5.85 -5.25 -3.94
C LYS A 169 -6.93 -4.16 -3.80
N GLU A 170 -6.90 -3.44 -2.70
CA GLU A 170 -7.90 -2.43 -2.37
C GLU A 170 -7.57 -1.12 -3.09
N LEU A 171 -7.86 -1.11 -4.39
CA LEU A 171 -7.91 0.14 -5.13
C LEU A 171 -9.07 0.97 -4.58
N THR A 172 -8.77 2.13 -4.01
CA THR A 172 -9.78 3.12 -3.66
C THR A 172 -10.17 3.90 -4.91
N VAL A 173 -11.40 3.72 -5.37
CA VAL A 173 -11.94 4.47 -6.51
C VAL A 173 -12.81 5.60 -5.99
N THR A 174 -12.35 6.84 -6.20
CA THR A 174 -13.11 8.05 -5.89
C THR A 174 -13.85 8.53 -7.14
N VAL A 175 -15.17 8.66 -7.03
CA VAL A 175 -16.01 9.17 -8.11
C VAL A 175 -16.45 10.59 -7.79
N ILE A 176 -16.11 11.54 -8.67
CA ILE A 176 -16.43 12.96 -8.47
C ILE A 176 -17.43 13.43 -9.54
N SER A 177 -18.50 14.10 -9.14
CA SER A 177 -19.29 14.94 -10.06
C SER A 177 -18.90 16.41 -9.92
N PHE A 178 -18.82 17.12 -11.08
CA PHE A 178 -18.39 18.52 -11.09
C PHE A 178 -19.06 19.33 -12.21
N GLY A 179 -19.00 20.67 -12.07
CA GLY A 179 -19.39 21.63 -13.09
C GLY A 179 -18.17 22.25 -13.77
N PHE A 180 -18.11 22.20 -15.09
CA PHE A 180 -17.01 22.78 -15.87
C PHE A 180 -16.84 24.29 -15.62
N ARG A 181 -17.91 25.01 -15.30
CA ARG A 181 -17.84 26.44 -14.96
C ARG A 181 -16.96 26.75 -13.73
N ASN A 182 -16.78 25.78 -12.85
CA ASN A 182 -15.97 25.89 -11.63
C ASN A 182 -14.57 25.27 -11.80
N GLY A 183 -14.15 25.01 -13.04
CA GLY A 183 -12.85 24.38 -13.37
C GLY A 183 -12.83 22.85 -13.19
N LEU A 184 -11.75 22.24 -13.61
CA LEU A 184 -11.53 20.80 -13.50
C LEU A 184 -11.10 20.43 -12.09
N PRO A 185 -11.52 19.28 -11.54
CA PRO A 185 -10.95 18.75 -10.30
C PRO A 185 -9.48 18.37 -10.54
N ARG A 186 -8.59 18.94 -9.73
CA ARG A 186 -7.13 18.75 -9.89
C ARG A 186 -6.68 17.33 -9.56
N GLU A 187 -7.43 16.66 -8.70
CA GLU A 187 -7.22 15.29 -8.23
C GLU A 187 -7.71 14.22 -9.22
N ALA A 188 -8.39 14.60 -10.31
CA ALA A 188 -8.97 13.63 -11.24
C ALA A 188 -7.93 13.01 -12.17
N ASP A 189 -7.84 11.69 -12.17
CA ASP A 189 -7.04 10.91 -13.12
C ASP A 189 -7.74 10.77 -14.48
N MET A 190 -9.08 10.66 -14.46
CA MET A 190 -9.92 10.57 -15.65
C MET A 190 -11.09 11.54 -15.55
N ILE A 191 -11.39 12.19 -16.66
CA ILE A 191 -12.50 13.15 -16.74
C ILE A 191 -13.37 12.80 -17.94
N PHE A 192 -14.67 12.65 -17.67
CA PHE A 192 -15.68 12.41 -18.70
C PHE A 192 -16.64 13.59 -18.77
N ASP A 193 -16.76 14.16 -19.96
CA ASP A 193 -17.72 15.22 -20.24
C ASP A 193 -19.08 14.61 -20.59
N VAL A 194 -20.10 14.91 -19.77
CA VAL A 194 -21.47 14.40 -19.98
C VAL A 194 -22.44 15.52 -20.39
N ARG A 195 -21.94 16.64 -20.97
CA ARG A 195 -22.77 17.74 -21.44
C ARG A 195 -23.58 17.41 -22.68
N PHE A 196 -23.23 16.38 -23.42
CA PHE A 196 -23.98 15.88 -24.58
C PHE A 196 -25.34 15.28 -24.21
N LEU A 197 -25.55 14.86 -22.96
CA LEU A 197 -26.83 14.37 -22.46
C LEU A 197 -27.87 15.47 -22.39
N THR A 198 -29.14 15.11 -22.58
CA THR A 198 -30.28 16.02 -22.45
C THR A 198 -30.26 16.77 -21.11
N ASN A 199 -30.45 18.09 -21.17
CA ASN A 199 -30.24 18.95 -20.01
C ASN A 199 -31.55 19.22 -19.22
N PRO A 200 -31.71 18.64 -18.02
CA PRO A 200 -32.90 18.83 -17.19
C PRO A 200 -33.14 20.29 -16.77
N HIS A 201 -32.13 21.15 -16.85
CA HIS A 201 -32.22 22.56 -16.47
C HIS A 201 -33.26 23.36 -17.28
N TYR A 202 -33.57 22.93 -18.49
CA TYR A 202 -34.55 23.61 -19.35
C TYR A 202 -36.00 23.28 -18.98
N ASP A 203 -36.25 22.22 -18.19
CA ASP A 203 -37.55 21.95 -17.64
C ASP A 203 -37.73 22.68 -16.30
N PRO A 204 -38.72 23.59 -16.16
CA PRO A 204 -38.94 24.34 -14.90
C PRO A 204 -39.20 23.44 -13.69
N LYS A 205 -39.78 22.25 -13.86
CA LYS A 205 -40.03 21.26 -12.80
C LYS A 205 -38.78 20.54 -12.33
N LEU A 206 -37.85 20.31 -13.26
CA LEU A 206 -36.63 19.56 -13.00
C LEU A 206 -35.46 20.46 -12.55
N ARG A 207 -35.50 21.75 -12.91
CA ARG A 207 -34.43 22.73 -12.60
C ARG A 207 -34.06 22.80 -11.11
N PRO A 208 -35.03 22.83 -10.13
CA PRO A 208 -34.68 22.88 -8.71
C PRO A 208 -34.06 21.61 -8.17
N LEU A 209 -34.34 20.46 -8.78
CA LEU A 209 -33.88 19.14 -8.37
C LEU A 209 -32.39 18.94 -8.65
N ASP A 210 -31.80 17.83 -8.16
CA ASP A 210 -30.43 17.42 -8.48
C ASP A 210 -30.39 15.96 -8.99
N GLY A 211 -29.21 15.53 -9.46
CA GLY A 211 -29.05 14.23 -10.14
C GLY A 211 -29.24 13.00 -9.25
N ARG A 212 -29.47 13.15 -7.95
CA ARG A 212 -29.78 12.05 -7.02
C ARG A 212 -31.27 11.69 -6.99
N GLN A 213 -32.12 12.58 -7.50
CA GLN A 213 -33.58 12.41 -7.48
C GLN A 213 -34.06 11.61 -8.69
N ASP A 214 -35.05 10.74 -8.47
CA ASP A 214 -35.54 9.81 -9.45
C ASP A 214 -36.09 10.48 -10.72
N GLU A 215 -36.71 11.66 -10.59
CA GLU A 215 -37.24 12.44 -11.72
C GLU A 215 -36.13 12.86 -12.68
N ILE A 216 -35.00 13.30 -12.15
CA ILE A 216 -33.81 13.64 -12.95
C ILE A 216 -33.22 12.37 -13.54
N GLY A 217 -33.14 11.30 -12.73
CA GLY A 217 -32.64 10.00 -13.15
C GLY A 217 -33.41 9.47 -14.33
N ASN A 218 -34.75 9.42 -14.27
CA ASN A 218 -35.64 8.97 -15.33
C ASN A 218 -35.50 9.84 -16.59
N PHE A 219 -35.42 11.17 -16.43
CA PHE A 219 -35.27 12.08 -17.54
C PHE A 219 -33.98 11.84 -18.32
N ILE A 220 -32.84 11.67 -17.65
CA ILE A 220 -31.56 11.45 -18.31
C ILE A 220 -31.44 10.01 -18.82
N ALA A 221 -31.96 9.03 -18.11
CA ALA A 221 -31.92 7.63 -18.52
C ALA A 221 -32.71 7.35 -19.81
N ASN A 222 -33.75 8.15 -20.08
CA ASN A 222 -34.53 8.07 -21.33
C ASN A 222 -33.79 8.66 -22.54
N ASP A 223 -32.65 9.34 -22.34
CA ASP A 223 -31.80 9.79 -23.43
C ASP A 223 -31.05 8.57 -24.03
N PRO A 224 -31.26 8.21 -25.29
CA PRO A 224 -30.59 7.09 -25.93
C PRO A 224 -29.06 7.18 -25.86
N ALA A 225 -28.53 8.41 -25.88
CA ALA A 225 -27.09 8.64 -25.75
C ALA A 225 -26.52 8.22 -24.41
N PHE A 226 -27.32 8.28 -23.33
CA PHE A 226 -26.87 7.84 -22.00
C PHE A 226 -26.55 6.35 -21.99
N GLN A 227 -27.43 5.50 -22.47
CA GLN A 227 -27.23 4.05 -22.44
C GLN A 227 -26.00 3.65 -23.26
N ILE A 228 -25.87 4.21 -24.47
CA ILE A 228 -24.70 3.95 -25.35
C ILE A 228 -23.40 4.39 -24.65
N PHE A 229 -23.37 5.58 -24.10
CA PHE A 229 -22.22 6.10 -23.40
C PHE A 229 -21.86 5.22 -22.19
N PHE A 230 -22.83 4.92 -21.34
CA PHE A 230 -22.61 4.21 -20.10
C PHE A 230 -22.15 2.76 -20.33
N ASP A 231 -22.68 2.08 -21.34
CA ASP A 231 -22.24 0.74 -21.72
C ASP A 231 -20.81 0.74 -22.27
N ASN A 232 -20.45 1.73 -23.08
CA ASN A 232 -19.09 1.85 -23.58
C ASN A 232 -18.11 2.25 -22.49
N LEU A 233 -18.52 3.09 -21.55
CA LEU A 233 -17.73 3.45 -20.37
C LEU A 233 -17.41 2.22 -19.50
N LYS A 234 -18.41 1.37 -19.25
CA LYS A 234 -18.22 0.10 -18.53
C LYS A 234 -17.24 -0.82 -19.26
N LYS A 235 -17.45 -1.02 -20.57
CA LYS A 235 -16.55 -1.86 -21.40
C LYS A 235 -15.11 -1.34 -21.42
N LEU A 236 -14.91 -0.03 -21.35
CA LEU A 236 -13.60 0.60 -21.29
C LEU A 236 -12.95 0.38 -19.91
N LEU A 237 -13.68 0.65 -18.82
CA LEU A 237 -13.10 0.72 -17.49
C LEU A 237 -13.02 -0.65 -16.78
N ASP A 238 -13.93 -1.56 -17.08
CA ASP A 238 -13.95 -2.90 -16.48
C ASP A 238 -12.60 -3.64 -16.60
N PRO A 239 -11.96 -3.73 -17.78
CA PRO A 239 -10.65 -4.35 -17.91
C PRO A 239 -9.48 -3.47 -17.40
N LEU A 240 -9.66 -2.15 -17.27
CA LEU A 240 -8.58 -1.23 -16.87
C LEU A 240 -8.43 -1.13 -15.34
N LEU A 241 -9.53 -1.14 -14.60
CA LEU A 241 -9.50 -0.98 -13.14
C LEU A 241 -8.61 -2.03 -12.44
N PRO A 242 -8.69 -3.34 -12.78
CA PRO A 242 -7.77 -4.33 -12.24
C PRO A 242 -6.31 -4.04 -12.59
N LYS A 243 -6.05 -3.51 -13.80
CA LYS A 243 -4.68 -3.18 -14.23
C LYS A 243 -4.05 -2.04 -13.41
N TYR A 244 -4.84 -1.03 -13.04
CA TYR A 244 -4.38 0.01 -12.13
C TYR A 244 -4.03 -0.55 -10.75
N ALA A 245 -4.82 -1.49 -10.23
CA ALA A 245 -4.52 -2.17 -8.98
C ALA A 245 -3.26 -3.05 -9.08
N GLU A 246 -3.09 -3.78 -10.19
CA GLU A 246 -1.90 -4.62 -10.47
C GLU A 246 -0.62 -3.77 -10.57
N GLU A 247 -0.70 -2.59 -11.20
CA GLU A 247 0.43 -1.64 -11.29
C GLU A 247 0.82 -1.05 -9.92
N GLY A 248 -0.08 -1.14 -8.94
CA GLY A 248 0.18 -0.66 -7.59
C GLY A 248 -0.44 0.69 -7.26
N LYS A 249 -1.37 1.18 -8.09
CA LYS A 249 -2.11 2.40 -7.80
C LYS A 249 -3.08 2.15 -6.64
N SER A 250 -2.94 2.91 -5.55
CA SER A 250 -3.80 2.78 -4.37
C SER A 250 -5.05 3.66 -4.45
N TYR A 251 -4.99 4.75 -5.22
CA TYR A 251 -6.09 5.71 -5.40
C TYR A 251 -6.30 6.01 -6.87
N LEU A 252 -7.55 5.95 -7.33
CA LEU A 252 -7.96 6.32 -8.68
C LEU A 252 -9.17 7.25 -8.59
N THR A 253 -9.07 8.44 -9.18
CA THR A 253 -10.16 9.42 -9.18
C THR A 253 -10.75 9.56 -10.56
N ILE A 254 -12.04 9.26 -10.70
CA ILE A 254 -12.81 9.36 -11.94
C ILE A 254 -13.86 10.47 -11.78
N ALA A 255 -13.83 11.46 -12.68
CA ALA A 255 -14.69 12.62 -12.59
C ALA A 255 -15.65 12.74 -13.78
N PHE A 256 -16.91 13.05 -13.49
CA PHE A 256 -17.95 13.33 -14.47
C PHE A 256 -18.32 14.81 -14.44
N GLY A 257 -18.25 15.50 -15.57
CA GLY A 257 -18.49 16.93 -15.67
C GLY A 257 -19.73 17.29 -16.49
N CYS A 258 -20.57 18.18 -15.96
CA CYS A 258 -21.59 18.87 -16.74
C CYS A 258 -21.44 20.40 -16.60
N THR A 259 -22.33 21.21 -17.14
CA THR A 259 -22.18 22.67 -17.10
C THR A 259 -22.12 23.21 -15.67
N GLY A 260 -23.09 22.87 -14.84
CA GLY A 260 -23.23 23.40 -13.48
C GLY A 260 -22.91 22.41 -12.35
N GLY A 261 -22.65 21.12 -12.66
CA GLY A 261 -22.33 20.13 -11.62
C GLY A 261 -23.52 19.64 -10.80
N LYS A 262 -24.77 19.91 -11.21
CA LYS A 262 -25.96 19.65 -10.38
C LYS A 262 -26.82 18.47 -10.85
N HIS A 263 -27.00 18.26 -12.15
CA HIS A 263 -27.93 17.25 -12.69
C HIS A 263 -27.21 16.09 -13.35
N ARG A 264 -26.78 16.25 -14.62
CA ARG A 264 -26.22 15.16 -15.46
C ARG A 264 -25.00 14.50 -14.86
N SER A 265 -24.01 15.29 -14.42
CA SER A 265 -22.79 14.77 -13.80
C SER A 265 -23.04 14.00 -12.50
N VAL A 266 -23.97 14.49 -11.68
CA VAL A 266 -24.35 13.83 -10.42
C VAL A 266 -25.02 12.49 -10.73
N PHE A 267 -26.02 12.48 -11.62
CA PHE A 267 -26.70 11.23 -12.01
C PHE A 267 -25.74 10.19 -12.57
N VAL A 268 -24.85 10.58 -13.51
CA VAL A 268 -23.88 9.64 -14.09
C VAL A 268 -22.91 9.11 -13.04
N ALA A 269 -22.42 9.97 -12.13
CA ALA A 269 -21.55 9.57 -11.04
C ALA A 269 -22.23 8.54 -10.12
N GLU A 270 -23.49 8.78 -9.72
CA GLU A 270 -24.26 7.83 -8.90
C GLU A 270 -24.47 6.48 -9.59
N LYS A 271 -24.84 6.48 -10.89
CA LYS A 271 -24.96 5.25 -11.67
C LYS A 271 -23.64 4.49 -11.79
N PHE A 272 -22.53 5.23 -11.94
CA PHE A 272 -21.20 4.64 -12.02
C PHE A 272 -20.79 3.99 -10.69
N VAL A 273 -21.04 4.65 -9.56
CA VAL A 273 -20.82 4.07 -8.22
C VAL A 273 -21.68 2.83 -8.00
N GLN A 274 -22.97 2.85 -8.42
CA GLN A 274 -23.85 1.68 -8.31
C GLN A 274 -23.32 0.49 -9.11
N TRP A 275 -22.73 0.73 -10.28
CA TRP A 275 -22.08 -0.33 -11.06
C TRP A 275 -20.85 -0.88 -10.34
N LEU A 276 -19.96 -0.01 -9.80
CA LEU A 276 -18.75 -0.41 -9.10
C LEU A 276 -19.01 -1.16 -7.76
N LYS A 277 -20.16 -0.97 -7.13
CA LYS A 277 -20.52 -1.69 -5.88
C LYS A 277 -20.56 -3.22 -6.02
N LYS A 278 -20.54 -3.74 -7.23
CA LYS A 278 -20.44 -5.18 -7.52
C LYS A 278 -19.00 -5.71 -7.48
N SER A 279 -18.03 -4.85 -7.33
CA SER A 279 -16.59 -5.16 -7.33
C SER A 279 -16.00 -4.93 -5.93
N ASP A 280 -14.84 -5.52 -5.65
CA ASP A 280 -14.16 -5.44 -4.35
C ASP A 280 -13.30 -4.15 -4.20
N TYR A 281 -13.74 -3.03 -4.78
CA TYR A 281 -13.06 -1.74 -4.62
C TYR A 281 -13.58 -0.97 -3.41
N ILE A 282 -12.69 -0.25 -2.73
CA ILE A 282 -13.11 0.77 -1.77
C ILE A 282 -13.65 1.96 -2.55
N LEU A 283 -14.93 2.32 -2.34
CA LEU A 283 -15.60 3.36 -3.09
C LEU A 283 -15.80 4.62 -2.24
N SER A 284 -15.46 5.76 -2.83
CA SER A 284 -15.76 7.07 -2.28
C SER A 284 -16.51 7.91 -3.34
N THR A 285 -17.49 8.69 -2.92
CA THR A 285 -18.28 9.54 -3.82
C THR A 285 -18.29 10.97 -3.31
N ARG A 286 -18.06 11.92 -4.22
CA ARG A 286 -18.08 13.35 -3.90
C ARG A 286 -18.79 14.15 -5.00
N HIS A 287 -19.79 14.93 -4.64
CA HIS A 287 -20.43 15.90 -5.54
C HIS A 287 -19.85 17.28 -5.24
N ARG A 288 -18.79 17.66 -5.97
CA ARG A 288 -18.01 18.88 -5.67
C ARG A 288 -18.84 20.16 -5.67
N ASP A 289 -19.76 20.26 -6.62
CA ASP A 289 -20.52 21.50 -6.89
C ASP A 289 -22.01 21.39 -6.47
N LEU A 290 -22.39 20.33 -5.75
CA LEU A 290 -23.65 20.34 -5.02
C LEU A 290 -23.46 21.08 -3.71
N THR A 291 -24.19 22.18 -3.55
CA THR A 291 -24.31 22.86 -2.25
C THR A 291 -25.04 21.91 -1.30
N ILE A 292 -24.41 21.56 -0.18
CA ILE A 292 -25.08 20.89 0.92
C ILE A 292 -25.95 21.98 1.56
N ASN A 293 -27.27 21.92 1.34
CA ASN A 293 -28.24 22.72 2.11
C ASN A 293 -28.45 22.04 3.44
#